data_aa1ddb84e33758534e2b773cc5c7096d
#
_entry.id   aa1ddb84e33758534e2b773cc5c7096d
#
_cell.length_a   1.000
_cell.length_b   1.000
_cell.length_c   1.000
_cell.angle_alpha   90.00
_cell.angle_beta   90.00
_cell.angle_gamma   90.00
#
_symmetry.space_group_name_H-M   'P 1'
#
loop_
_entity.id
_entity.type
_entity.pdbx_description
1 polymer ?
#
loop_
_entity_poly.entity_id
_entity_poly.type
_entity_poly.pdbx_seq_one_letter_code
_entity_poly.pdbx_strand_id
1 'polypeptide(L)'
;MSEWLSGRRVVREILRGSNREIDSIWVEKGATGQVLDEIRLAAEIRGVEFREVEADEFAGLHLPDAQRVAARCGSFRYRDEGDLPRASGKSGVLVVLDHLEDPQNTGAIMRTAEVAGCLGVCIPKRRSAMVTP
;
A
#
# COMPACT_ATOMS: atom_id res chain seq x y z
N MET A 1 14.93 -0.23 1.83
CA MET A 1 14.70 -1.63 1.44
C MET A 1 13.43 -1.70 0.62
N SER A 2 13.42 -2.46 -0.46
CA SER A 2 12.21 -2.70 -1.24
C SER A 2 11.51 -3.96 -0.71
N GLU A 3 10.19 -3.96 -0.75
CA GLU A 3 9.33 -5.08 -0.37
C GLU A 3 8.36 -5.42 -1.51
N TRP A 4 7.88 -6.66 -1.55
CA TRP A 4 6.88 -7.08 -2.49
C TRP A 4 5.48 -6.99 -1.89
N LEU A 5 4.58 -6.31 -2.58
CA LEU A 5 3.16 -6.23 -2.28
C LEU A 5 2.38 -6.97 -3.34
N SER A 6 1.52 -7.90 -2.96
CA SER A 6 0.86 -8.78 -3.91
C SER A 6 -0.67 -8.71 -3.85
N GLY A 7 -1.29 -9.14 -4.95
CA GLY A 7 -2.73 -9.16 -5.11
C GLY A 7 -3.29 -7.98 -5.91
N ARG A 8 -4.29 -8.27 -6.74
CA ARG A 8 -4.85 -7.31 -7.71
C ARG A 8 -5.37 -6.03 -7.07
N ARG A 9 -6.08 -6.14 -5.95
CA ARG A 9 -6.63 -4.97 -5.25
C ARG A 9 -5.52 -4.14 -4.62
N VAL A 10 -4.55 -4.79 -3.98
CA VAL A 10 -3.42 -4.13 -3.33
C VAL A 10 -2.61 -3.34 -4.34
N VAL A 11 -2.20 -3.97 -5.45
CA VAL A 11 -1.40 -3.31 -6.49
C VAL A 11 -2.15 -2.13 -7.13
N ARG A 12 -3.45 -2.31 -7.38
CA ARG A 12 -4.29 -1.22 -7.89
C ARG A 12 -4.36 -0.02 -6.93
N GLU A 13 -4.57 -0.27 -5.64
CA GLU A 13 -4.66 0.80 -4.63
C GLU A 13 -3.32 1.54 -4.45
N ILE A 14 -2.21 0.83 -4.48
CA ILE A 14 -0.88 1.45 -4.43
C ILE A 14 -0.69 2.39 -5.63
N LEU A 15 -1.11 1.97 -6.81
CA LEU A 15 -1.03 2.82 -8.01
C LEU A 15 -1.97 4.03 -7.95
N ARG A 16 -3.09 3.96 -7.22
CA ARG A 16 -4.05 5.07 -7.13
C ARG A 16 -3.64 6.18 -6.18
N GLY A 17 -2.99 5.87 -5.09
CA GLY A 17 -2.80 6.89 -4.05
C GLY A 17 -1.68 6.68 -3.05
N SER A 18 -0.78 5.72 -3.24
CA SER A 18 0.29 5.47 -2.29
C SER A 18 1.40 6.52 -2.35
N ASN A 19 1.90 6.92 -1.17
CA ASN A 19 3.14 7.68 -1.03
C ASN A 19 4.40 6.79 -1.13
N ARG A 20 4.25 5.53 -1.53
CA ARG A 20 5.36 4.62 -1.75
C ARG A 20 5.93 4.80 -3.17
N GLU A 21 7.23 4.74 -3.28
CA GLU A 21 7.89 4.56 -4.57
C GLU A 21 7.59 3.15 -5.07
N ILE A 22 7.20 3.02 -6.32
CA ILE A 22 6.95 1.74 -6.98
C ILE A 22 8.07 1.52 -7.96
N ASP A 23 8.90 0.51 -7.71
CA ASP A 23 10.04 0.19 -8.57
C ASP A 23 9.57 -0.49 -9.86
N SER A 24 8.75 -1.53 -9.71
CA SER A 24 8.22 -2.30 -10.84
C SER A 24 6.96 -3.08 -10.46
N ILE A 25 6.17 -3.44 -11.47
CA ILE A 25 5.02 -4.33 -11.34
C ILE A 25 5.28 -5.57 -12.16
N TRP A 26 5.14 -6.73 -11.53
CA TRP A 26 5.28 -8.02 -12.18
C TRP A 26 3.93 -8.70 -12.30
N VAL A 27 3.64 -9.18 -13.50
CA VAL A 27 2.44 -9.93 -13.81
C VAL A 27 2.86 -11.25 -14.44
N GLU A 28 2.30 -12.34 -13.95
CA GLU A 28 2.53 -13.65 -14.53
C GLU A 28 1.93 -13.71 -15.93
N LYS A 29 2.70 -14.19 -16.91
CA LYS A 29 2.30 -14.29 -18.31
C LYS A 29 1.00 -15.05 -18.47
N GLY A 30 0.12 -14.55 -19.33
CA GLY A 30 -1.21 -15.10 -19.54
C GLY A 30 -2.21 -14.80 -18.42
N ALA A 31 -1.89 -13.95 -17.45
CA ALA A 31 -2.88 -13.43 -16.52
C ALA A 31 -3.78 -12.40 -17.23
N THR A 32 -5.09 -12.50 -17.03
CA THR A 32 -6.09 -11.63 -17.67
C THR A 32 -7.11 -11.12 -16.66
N GLY A 33 -7.83 -10.08 -17.05
CA GLY A 33 -8.97 -9.54 -16.32
C GLY A 33 -8.93 -8.03 -16.17
N GLN A 34 -10.10 -7.43 -16.06
CA GLN A 34 -10.31 -5.98 -16.04
C GLN A 34 -9.39 -5.24 -15.04
N VAL A 35 -9.21 -5.81 -13.85
CA VAL A 35 -8.35 -5.18 -12.83
C VAL A 35 -6.87 -5.15 -13.26
N LEU A 36 -6.40 -6.16 -14.01
CA LEU A 36 -5.05 -6.16 -14.56
C LEU A 36 -4.88 -5.13 -15.66
N ASP A 37 -5.92 -4.92 -16.48
CA ASP A 37 -5.90 -3.89 -17.51
C ASP A 37 -5.86 -2.49 -16.87
N GLU A 38 -6.63 -2.27 -15.78
CA GLU A 38 -6.56 -1.04 -14.99
C GLU A 38 -5.16 -0.83 -14.39
N ILE A 39 -4.52 -1.87 -13.86
CA ILE A 39 -3.17 -1.82 -13.30
C ILE A 39 -2.15 -1.47 -14.38
N ARG A 40 -2.25 -2.10 -15.56
CA ARG A 40 -1.36 -1.83 -16.70
C ARG A 40 -1.44 -0.37 -17.13
N LEU A 41 -2.66 0.13 -17.32
CA LEU A 41 -2.88 1.52 -17.70
C LEU A 41 -2.37 2.51 -16.63
N ALA A 42 -2.64 2.24 -15.37
CA ALA A 42 -2.18 3.08 -14.27
C ALA A 42 -0.65 3.07 -14.14
N ALA A 43 0.01 1.94 -14.37
CA ALA A 43 1.46 1.83 -14.40
C ALA A 43 2.06 2.67 -15.53
N GLU A 44 1.48 2.61 -16.73
CA GLU A 44 1.89 3.39 -17.89
C GLU A 44 1.78 4.90 -17.60
N ILE A 45 0.64 5.35 -17.09
CA ILE A 45 0.40 6.77 -16.74
C ILE A 45 1.42 7.27 -15.72
N ARG A 46 1.81 6.43 -14.76
CA ARG A 46 2.78 6.78 -13.71
C ARG A 46 4.24 6.56 -14.12
N GLY A 47 4.50 6.01 -15.29
CA GLY A 47 5.85 5.66 -15.74
C GLY A 47 6.52 4.56 -14.92
N VAL A 48 5.71 3.65 -14.33
CA VAL A 48 6.20 2.52 -13.55
C VAL A 48 6.49 1.35 -14.50
N GLU A 49 7.65 0.70 -14.31
CA GLU A 49 8.01 -0.49 -15.09
C GLU A 49 6.96 -1.60 -14.90
N PHE A 50 6.42 -2.10 -16.02
CA PHE A 50 5.47 -3.21 -16.02
C PHE A 50 6.08 -4.40 -16.77
N ARG A 51 6.28 -5.53 -16.09
CA ARG A 51 6.90 -6.72 -16.62
C ARG A 51 5.94 -7.90 -16.63
N GLU A 52 5.84 -8.58 -17.77
CA GLU A 52 5.27 -9.91 -17.84
C GLU A 52 6.39 -10.93 -17.63
N VAL A 53 6.24 -11.80 -16.66
CA VAL A 53 7.23 -12.81 -16.29
C VAL A 53 6.64 -14.20 -16.42
N GLU A 54 7.49 -15.21 -16.65
CA GLU A 54 7.05 -16.59 -16.72
C GLU A 54 6.57 -17.08 -15.33
N ALA A 55 5.71 -18.11 -15.32
CA ALA A 55 5.10 -18.64 -14.11
C ALA A 55 6.14 -19.06 -13.05
N ASP A 56 7.24 -19.69 -13.48
CA ASP A 56 8.31 -20.13 -12.58
C ASP A 56 9.04 -18.93 -11.94
N GLU A 57 9.29 -17.89 -12.72
CA GLU A 57 9.90 -16.64 -12.23
C GLU A 57 9.00 -15.95 -11.22
N PHE A 58 7.68 -15.88 -11.50
CA PHE A 58 6.71 -15.33 -10.59
C PHE A 58 6.57 -16.15 -9.30
N ALA A 59 6.53 -17.48 -9.42
CA ALA A 59 6.47 -18.39 -8.28
C ALA A 59 7.70 -18.26 -7.36
N GLY A 60 8.86 -17.93 -7.93
CA GLY A 60 10.09 -17.65 -7.18
C GLY A 60 10.00 -16.48 -6.19
N LEU A 61 8.99 -15.63 -6.30
CA LEU A 61 8.74 -14.56 -5.31
C LEU A 61 8.15 -15.08 -3.99
N HIS A 62 7.64 -16.29 -3.95
CA HIS A 62 7.04 -16.95 -2.76
C HIS A 62 5.97 -16.11 -2.07
N LEU A 63 5.11 -15.44 -2.84
CA LEU A 63 4.07 -14.54 -2.34
C LEU A 63 2.75 -15.30 -2.19
N PRO A 64 2.21 -15.44 -0.97
CA PRO A 64 0.90 -16.05 -0.77
C PRO A 64 -0.19 -15.18 -1.41
N ASP A 65 -1.21 -15.82 -1.96
CA ASP A 65 -2.41 -15.17 -2.52
C ASP A 65 -2.14 -14.02 -3.52
N ALA A 66 -1.01 -14.08 -4.24
CA ALA A 66 -0.55 -13.02 -5.11
C ALA A 66 -1.47 -12.72 -6.31
N GLN A 67 -2.42 -13.61 -6.63
CA GLN A 67 -3.38 -13.44 -7.74
C GLN A 67 -2.69 -13.10 -9.07
N ARG A 68 -1.47 -13.64 -9.28
CA ARG A 68 -0.64 -13.48 -10.48
C ARG A 68 -0.16 -12.05 -10.75
N VAL A 69 -0.13 -11.19 -9.71
CA VAL A 69 0.39 -9.82 -9.79
C VAL A 69 1.04 -9.40 -8.49
N ALA A 70 2.18 -8.73 -8.60
CA ALA A 70 2.90 -8.16 -7.47
C ALA A 70 3.58 -6.84 -7.86
N ALA A 71 3.73 -5.94 -6.92
CA ALA A 71 4.46 -4.70 -7.06
C ALA A 71 5.67 -4.69 -6.13
N ARG A 72 6.83 -4.33 -6.64
CA ARG A 72 8.02 -4.06 -5.86
C ARG A 72 8.00 -2.60 -5.44
N CYS A 73 7.96 -2.34 -4.16
CA CYS A 73 7.79 -1.01 -3.61
C CYS A 73 8.85 -0.68 -2.57
N GLY A 74 9.15 0.60 -2.43
CA GLY A 74 9.90 1.12 -1.29
C GLY A 74 9.13 0.91 0.01
N SER A 75 9.84 0.96 1.14
CA SER A 75 9.24 0.83 2.48
C SER A 75 8.17 1.90 2.72
N PHE A 76 7.19 1.59 3.54
CA PHE A 76 6.20 2.58 3.96
C PHE A 76 6.88 3.72 4.74
N ARG A 77 6.64 4.94 4.30
CA ARG A 77 7.20 6.14 4.96
C ARG A 77 6.19 6.69 5.97
N TYR A 78 6.53 6.59 7.24
CA TYR A 78 5.80 7.31 8.28
C TYR A 78 6.19 8.78 8.25
N ARG A 79 5.26 9.65 8.61
CA ARG A 79 5.57 11.06 8.91
C ARG A 79 6.01 11.18 10.35
N ASP A 80 6.92 12.08 10.62
CA ASP A 80 7.30 12.42 11.99
C ASP A 80 6.26 13.34 12.64
N GLU A 81 6.27 13.39 13.98
CA GLU A 81 5.35 14.25 14.75
C GLU A 81 5.41 15.74 14.33
N GLY A 82 6.58 16.22 13.86
CA GLY A 82 6.75 17.55 13.33
C GLY A 82 6.01 17.83 12.02
N ASP A 83 5.67 16.79 11.29
CA ASP A 83 4.92 16.84 10.02
C ASP A 83 3.40 16.77 10.23
N LEU A 84 2.94 16.58 11.48
CA LEU A 84 1.52 16.64 11.78
C LEU A 84 0.97 17.98 11.28
N PRO A 85 -0.17 17.97 10.56
CA PRO A 85 -0.80 19.20 10.13
C PRO A 85 -1.03 20.06 11.36
N ARG A 86 -0.19 21.05 11.56
CA ARG A 86 -0.50 22.08 12.55
C ARG A 86 -1.82 22.63 12.12
N ALA A 87 -2.80 22.58 13.01
CA ALA A 87 -4.14 23.05 12.76
C ALA A 87 -4.08 24.55 12.41
N SER A 88 -3.73 24.85 11.17
CA SER A 88 -3.76 26.18 10.59
C SER A 88 -5.22 26.56 10.36
N GLY A 89 -5.97 26.78 11.43
CA GLY A 89 -7.33 27.26 11.39
C GLY A 89 -8.43 26.29 10.95
N LYS A 90 -8.09 25.03 10.60
CA LYS A 90 -9.10 23.99 10.34
C LYS A 90 -9.16 23.07 11.55
N SER A 91 -10.31 22.99 12.20
CA SER A 91 -10.59 21.94 13.19
C SER A 91 -10.54 20.58 12.49
N GLY A 92 -9.77 19.66 13.02
CA GLY A 92 -9.66 18.30 12.48
C GLY A 92 -9.43 17.28 13.59
N VAL A 93 -9.78 16.04 13.34
CA VAL A 93 -9.61 14.93 14.27
C VAL A 93 -8.32 14.21 13.95
N LEU A 94 -7.51 13.98 14.97
CA LEU A 94 -6.34 13.10 14.91
C LEU A 94 -6.67 11.83 15.70
N VAL A 95 -6.51 10.68 15.08
CA VAL A 95 -6.71 9.39 15.75
C VAL A 95 -5.37 8.93 16.33
N VAL A 96 -5.34 8.58 17.60
CA VAL A 96 -4.14 8.01 18.25
C VAL A 96 -4.45 6.57 18.64
N LEU A 97 -3.68 5.64 18.10
CA LEU A 97 -3.77 4.23 18.46
C LEU A 97 -2.84 3.97 19.64
N ASP A 98 -3.36 3.37 20.68
CA ASP A 98 -2.57 3.00 21.85
C ASP A 98 -2.44 1.48 21.93
N HIS A 99 -1.22 0.97 21.73
CA HIS A 99 -0.87 -0.46 21.83
C HIS A 99 -1.76 -1.41 21.01
N LEU A 100 -2.20 -1.00 19.83
CA LEU A 100 -2.97 -1.85 18.93
C LEU A 100 -2.01 -2.74 18.12
N GLU A 101 -1.98 -4.01 18.45
CA GLU A 101 -1.02 -4.98 17.87
C GLU A 101 -1.60 -5.76 16.67
N ASP A 102 -2.91 -5.77 16.50
CA ASP A 102 -3.57 -6.47 15.40
C ASP A 102 -3.58 -5.62 14.11
N PRO A 103 -2.91 -6.07 13.03
CA PRO A 103 -2.89 -5.35 11.76
C PRO A 103 -4.27 -5.18 11.11
N GLN A 104 -5.18 -6.13 11.30
CA GLN A 104 -6.53 -6.05 10.72
C GLN A 104 -7.35 -4.94 11.39
N ASN A 105 -7.28 -4.83 12.71
CA ASN A 105 -7.94 -3.78 13.46
C ASN A 105 -7.32 -2.41 13.13
N THR A 106 -6.00 -2.34 13.05
CA THR A 106 -5.29 -1.13 12.63
C THR A 106 -5.75 -0.67 11.24
N GLY A 107 -5.80 -1.57 10.28
CA GLY A 107 -6.27 -1.28 8.93
C GLY A 107 -7.76 -0.86 8.88
N ALA A 108 -8.61 -1.46 9.71
CA ALA A 108 -10.03 -1.09 9.80
C ALA A 108 -10.20 0.33 10.35
N ILE A 109 -9.46 0.68 11.40
CA ILE A 109 -9.49 2.03 11.98
C ILE A 109 -8.95 3.07 10.98
N MET A 110 -7.86 2.77 10.29
CA MET A 110 -7.31 3.67 9.28
C MET A 110 -8.31 3.96 8.15
N ARG A 111 -9.00 2.95 7.63
CA ARG A 111 -10.06 3.14 6.63
C ARG A 111 -11.21 4.00 7.15
N THR A 112 -11.62 3.78 8.39
CA THR A 112 -12.68 4.58 9.03
C THR A 112 -12.22 6.03 9.23
N ALA A 113 -11.01 6.25 9.68
CA ALA A 113 -10.43 7.58 9.86
C ALA A 113 -10.35 8.35 8.53
N GLU A 114 -9.97 7.68 7.45
CA GLU A 114 -9.94 8.27 6.11
C GLU A 114 -11.34 8.71 5.65
N VAL A 115 -12.33 7.82 5.77
CA VAL A 115 -13.73 8.14 5.40
C VAL A 115 -14.30 9.26 6.25
N ALA A 116 -13.93 9.31 7.53
CA ALA A 116 -14.35 10.37 8.45
C ALA A 116 -13.61 11.70 8.23
N GLY A 117 -12.66 11.75 7.30
CA GLY A 117 -11.88 12.98 7.02
C GLY A 117 -10.93 13.37 8.14
N CYS A 118 -10.43 12.40 8.91
CA CYS A 118 -9.43 12.66 9.94
C CYS A 118 -8.12 13.18 9.34
N LEU A 119 -7.41 14.00 10.11
CA LEU A 119 -6.14 14.60 9.69
C LEU A 119 -5.00 13.57 9.59
N GLY A 120 -5.10 12.49 10.34
CA GLY A 120 -4.12 11.43 10.36
C GLY A 120 -4.36 10.42 11.47
N VAL A 121 -3.51 9.39 11.46
CA VAL A 121 -3.50 8.34 12.48
C VAL A 121 -2.09 8.25 13.06
N CYS A 122 -1.96 8.41 14.37
CA CYS A 122 -0.71 8.24 15.09
C CYS A 122 -0.60 6.82 15.62
N ILE A 123 0.55 6.20 15.36
CA ILE A 123 0.85 4.84 15.81
C ILE A 123 2.12 4.89 16.68
N PRO A 124 2.13 4.29 17.88
CA PRO A 124 3.33 4.20 18.70
C PRO A 124 4.46 3.46 17.96
N LYS A 125 5.71 3.89 18.12
CA LYS A 125 6.88 3.22 17.52
C LYS A 125 7.15 1.83 18.09
N ARG A 126 6.58 1.51 19.23
CA ARG A 126 6.78 0.22 19.93
C ARG A 126 5.44 -0.37 20.32
N ARG A 127 5.36 -1.71 20.32
CA ARG A 127 4.16 -2.48 20.73
C ARG A 127 2.90 -2.04 19.99
N SER A 128 3.01 -1.90 18.67
CA SER A 128 1.87 -1.65 17.80
C SER A 128 2.07 -2.34 16.47
N ALA A 129 0.98 -2.65 15.80
CA ALA A 129 1.03 -3.17 14.46
C ALA A 129 1.65 -2.14 13.52
N MET A 130 2.65 -2.56 12.77
CA MET A 130 3.21 -1.76 11.69
C MET A 130 2.27 -1.79 10.50
N VAL A 131 2.32 -0.77 9.66
CA VAL A 131 1.63 -0.77 8.36
C VAL A 131 2.34 -1.78 7.47
N THR A 132 1.79 -2.97 7.40
CA THR A 132 2.26 -4.07 6.54
C THR A 132 1.36 -4.19 5.30
N PRO A 133 1.84 -4.92 4.29
CA PRO A 133 1.06 -5.23 3.10
C PRO A 133 -0.24 -5.94 3.41
#